data_18e72ba242742825418e9dc4d5107292
#
_entry.id   18e72ba242742825418e9dc4d5107292
#
_cell.length_a   1.000
_cell.length_b   1.000
_cell.length_c   1.000
_cell.angle_alpha   90.00
_cell.angle_beta   90.00
_cell.angle_gamma   90.00
#
_symmetry.space_group_name_H-M   'P 1'
#
loop_
_entity.id
_entity.type
_entity.pdbx_description
1 polymer ?
#
loop_
_entity_poly.entity_id
_entity_poly.type
_entity_poly.pdbx_seq_one_letter_code
_entity_poly.pdbx_strand_id
1 'polypeptide(L)'
;MVEHLVAVDITQPKDPIGPGEFVRADIRNPVLTRIMQDHGINTVVHAGVLSTPLEQGGRSVMKEINVIGSMQLLAACRKVESIKHLVVKSTTALYGASAKDPAFFTESTPAGRLPSSGFAKDSADVESYVRTFARHRPDVSVTTLRFANVLGPRVTTTLTNYFELPVWPGILGYDPRLQFIHEEDLVNALHQSALNPVAGTFNVAGEGAATLGQVAKIAGRPIAKFPPQLFSSTNGLLKRMGIVDLSREQLSLLKYGRVVDTSRARDLLNFVPTHSSIDTFKNFASSRIRPLVSL
;
A
#
# COMPACT_ATOMS: atom_id res chain seq x y z
N MET A 1 -23.15 10.89 -6.28
CA MET A 1 -22.50 12.21 -6.16
C MET A 1 -22.08 12.38 -4.72
N VAL A 2 -20.89 12.94 -4.45
CA VAL A 2 -20.46 13.25 -3.07
C VAL A 2 -21.06 14.60 -2.71
N GLU A 3 -21.92 14.64 -1.69
CA GLU A 3 -22.59 15.89 -1.25
C GLU A 3 -21.70 16.67 -0.30
N HIS A 4 -20.98 15.97 0.56
CA HIS A 4 -20.09 16.56 1.55
C HIS A 4 -18.84 15.70 1.74
N LEU A 5 -17.66 16.31 1.77
CA LEU A 5 -16.37 15.65 1.98
C LEU A 5 -15.67 16.22 3.20
N VAL A 6 -15.31 15.38 4.15
CA VAL A 6 -14.49 15.74 5.31
C VAL A 6 -13.17 14.99 5.26
N ALA A 7 -12.08 15.72 5.11
CA ALA A 7 -10.72 15.15 5.18
C ALA A 7 -10.18 15.31 6.61
N VAL A 8 -9.72 14.22 7.19
CA VAL A 8 -9.20 14.19 8.57
C VAL A 8 -7.75 13.75 8.56
N ASP A 9 -6.85 14.59 9.03
CA ASP A 9 -5.41 14.30 9.19
C ASP A 9 -4.82 15.20 10.30
N ILE A 10 -3.64 14.86 10.80
CA ILE A 10 -2.85 15.69 11.70
C ILE A 10 -2.16 16.85 10.96
N THR A 11 -1.93 16.67 9.67
CA THR A 11 -1.24 17.63 8.80
C THR A 11 -2.19 18.12 7.73
N GLN A 12 -2.32 19.43 7.62
CA GLN A 12 -3.11 20.04 6.55
C GLN A 12 -2.50 19.70 5.18
N PRO A 13 -3.31 19.24 4.21
CA PRO A 13 -2.82 18.99 2.86
C PRO A 13 -2.28 20.26 2.22
N LYS A 14 -1.26 20.12 1.37
CA LYS A 14 -0.68 21.23 0.63
C LYS A 14 -1.60 21.72 -0.49
N ASP A 15 -2.29 20.78 -1.11
CA ASP A 15 -3.23 21.05 -2.20
C ASP A 15 -4.64 21.25 -1.64
N PRO A 16 -5.48 22.10 -2.28
CA PRO A 16 -6.87 22.28 -1.88
C PRO A 16 -7.66 20.98 -1.94
N ILE A 17 -8.56 20.77 -0.96
CA ILE A 17 -9.44 19.58 -0.90
C ILE A 17 -10.67 19.75 -1.83
N GLY A 18 -10.67 20.74 -2.70
CA GLY A 18 -11.85 21.11 -3.49
C GLY A 18 -12.98 21.62 -2.60
N PRO A 19 -14.24 21.18 -2.80
CA PRO A 19 -15.38 21.63 -1.98
C PRO A 19 -15.44 20.97 -0.59
N GLY A 20 -14.40 20.22 -0.19
CA GLY A 20 -14.36 19.50 1.08
C GLY A 20 -13.90 20.38 2.24
N GLU A 21 -14.16 19.90 3.46
CA GLU A 21 -13.70 20.48 4.70
C GLU A 21 -12.51 19.69 5.25
N PHE A 22 -11.53 20.42 5.83
CA PHE A 22 -10.41 19.78 6.56
C PHE A 22 -10.60 19.90 8.05
N VAL A 23 -10.58 18.76 8.73
CA VAL A 23 -10.62 18.69 10.20
C VAL A 23 -9.28 18.14 10.70
N ARG A 24 -8.57 18.93 11.49
CA ARG A 24 -7.30 18.47 12.08
C ARG A 24 -7.57 17.58 13.28
N ALA A 25 -7.31 16.28 13.11
CA ALA A 25 -7.42 15.32 14.20
C ALA A 25 -6.46 14.13 14.00
N ASP A 26 -6.03 13.53 15.12
CA ASP A 26 -5.25 12.30 15.11
C ASP A 26 -6.22 11.10 15.07
N ILE A 27 -5.97 10.15 14.19
CA ILE A 27 -6.79 8.93 14.04
C ILE A 27 -6.88 8.12 15.35
N ARG A 28 -5.91 8.27 16.26
CA ARG A 28 -5.92 7.64 17.58
C ARG A 28 -6.85 8.31 18.59
N ASN A 29 -7.39 9.48 18.25
CA ASN A 29 -8.24 10.27 19.15
C ASN A 29 -9.71 9.83 19.03
N PRO A 30 -10.43 9.61 20.13
CA PRO A 30 -11.85 9.25 20.12
C PRO A 30 -12.77 10.36 19.55
N VAL A 31 -12.27 11.56 19.28
CA VAL A 31 -13.01 12.65 18.64
C VAL A 31 -13.60 12.28 17.28
N LEU A 32 -13.07 11.25 16.62
CA LEU A 32 -13.58 10.77 15.33
C LEU A 32 -15.08 10.46 15.35
N THR A 33 -15.60 9.90 16.47
CA THR A 33 -17.02 9.62 16.61
C THR A 33 -17.85 10.89 16.47
N ARG A 34 -17.42 11.98 17.15
CA ARG A 34 -18.11 13.27 17.11
C ARG A 34 -18.02 13.89 15.71
N ILE A 35 -16.84 13.88 15.10
CA ILE A 35 -16.66 14.39 13.72
C ILE A 35 -17.63 13.68 12.76
N MET A 36 -17.73 12.36 12.83
CA MET A 36 -18.63 11.59 11.96
C MET A 36 -20.10 11.93 12.20
N GLN A 37 -20.50 12.15 13.46
CA GLN A 37 -21.88 12.50 13.83
C GLN A 37 -22.23 13.94 13.42
N ASP A 38 -21.38 14.91 13.75
CA ASP A 38 -21.59 16.33 13.48
C ASP A 38 -21.73 16.60 11.96
N HIS A 39 -21.02 15.84 11.13
CA HIS A 39 -21.05 15.96 9.67
C HIS A 39 -21.96 14.94 8.96
N GLY A 40 -22.72 14.11 9.69
CA GLY A 40 -23.65 13.15 9.11
C GLY A 40 -22.97 12.15 8.15
N ILE A 41 -21.73 11.73 8.44
CA ILE A 41 -20.95 10.86 7.56
C ILE A 41 -21.62 9.51 7.41
N ASN A 42 -21.76 9.04 6.16
CA ASN A 42 -22.27 7.72 5.81
C ASN A 42 -21.20 6.79 5.19
N THR A 43 -20.16 7.35 4.61
CA THR A 43 -19.06 6.61 3.96
C THR A 43 -17.73 7.02 4.55
N VAL A 44 -16.92 6.04 4.94
CA VAL A 44 -15.57 6.27 5.48
C VAL A 44 -14.54 5.63 4.56
N VAL A 45 -13.51 6.40 4.16
CA VAL A 45 -12.36 5.90 3.42
C VAL A 45 -11.14 5.92 4.35
N HIS A 46 -10.71 4.74 4.80
CA HIS A 46 -9.51 4.57 5.62
C HIS A 46 -8.28 4.40 4.72
N ALA A 47 -7.65 5.51 4.36
CA ALA A 47 -6.43 5.55 3.54
C ALA A 47 -5.13 5.70 4.35
N GLY A 48 -5.22 5.97 5.65
CA GLY A 48 -4.13 6.40 6.52
C GLY A 48 -3.19 5.30 7.02
N VAL A 49 -3.13 4.11 6.37
CA VAL A 49 -2.17 3.07 6.76
C VAL A 49 -0.80 3.36 6.15
N LEU A 50 0.15 3.72 7.01
CA LEU A 50 1.51 4.13 6.64
C LEU A 50 2.36 2.91 6.25
N SER A 51 3.07 2.99 5.13
CA SER A 51 3.96 1.93 4.62
C SER A 51 5.44 2.15 4.95
N THR A 52 5.81 3.38 5.31
CA THR A 52 7.18 3.79 5.62
C THR A 52 7.23 4.42 7.00
N PRO A 53 8.23 4.09 7.84
CA PRO A 53 8.39 4.72 9.14
C PRO A 53 8.55 6.24 9.02
N LEU A 54 7.94 6.96 9.96
CA LEU A 54 8.07 8.40 10.05
C LEU A 54 9.48 8.78 10.52
N GLU A 55 9.98 9.94 10.12
CA GLU A 55 11.28 10.47 10.58
C GLU A 55 11.29 10.63 12.09
N GLN A 56 10.20 11.14 12.68
CA GLN A 56 10.01 11.24 14.12
C GLN A 56 9.22 10.05 14.66
N GLY A 57 9.77 9.35 15.66
CA GLY A 57 9.14 8.22 16.32
C GLY A 57 9.29 6.86 15.61
N GLY A 58 9.78 6.85 14.39
CA GLY A 58 10.18 5.64 13.67
C GLY A 58 9.08 4.59 13.56
N ARG A 59 9.49 3.32 13.68
CA ARG A 59 8.60 2.14 13.51
C ARG A 59 7.55 2.00 14.61
N SER A 60 7.84 2.43 15.85
CA SER A 60 6.89 2.31 16.96
C SER A 60 5.67 3.19 16.74
N VAL A 61 5.88 4.47 16.43
CA VAL A 61 4.80 5.42 16.15
C VAL A 61 4.02 5.02 14.91
N MET A 62 4.70 4.56 13.85
CA MET A 62 4.03 4.01 12.67
C MET A 62 3.06 2.87 13.03
N LYS A 63 3.50 1.91 13.89
CA LYS A 63 2.64 0.81 14.34
C LYS A 63 1.45 1.32 15.14
N GLU A 64 1.64 2.29 16.04
CA GLU A 64 0.54 2.89 16.80
C GLU A 64 -0.50 3.54 15.88
N ILE A 65 -0.06 4.33 14.90
CA ILE A 65 -0.97 4.95 13.92
C ILE A 65 -1.70 3.88 13.13
N ASN A 66 -0.99 2.88 12.61
CA ASN A 66 -1.59 1.84 11.79
C ASN A 66 -2.56 0.98 12.58
N VAL A 67 -2.15 0.44 13.72
CA VAL A 67 -2.94 -0.56 14.46
C VAL A 67 -3.92 0.11 15.41
N ILE A 68 -3.44 0.96 16.33
CA ILE A 68 -4.32 1.60 17.33
C ILE A 68 -5.23 2.62 16.65
N GLY A 69 -4.70 3.43 15.71
CA GLY A 69 -5.51 4.37 14.94
C GLY A 69 -6.64 3.69 14.18
N SER A 70 -6.36 2.57 13.49
CA SER A 70 -7.40 1.80 12.80
C SER A 70 -8.43 1.22 13.77
N MET A 71 -8.01 0.73 14.94
CA MET A 71 -8.94 0.25 15.98
C MET A 71 -9.87 1.37 16.46
N GLN A 72 -9.34 2.58 16.70
CA GLN A 72 -10.14 3.74 17.11
C GLN A 72 -11.12 4.17 16.02
N LEU A 73 -10.67 4.20 14.76
CA LEU A 73 -11.55 4.49 13.62
C LEU A 73 -12.71 3.48 13.54
N LEU A 74 -12.42 2.19 13.61
CA LEU A 74 -13.44 1.14 13.57
C LEU A 74 -14.38 1.20 14.77
N ALA A 75 -13.87 1.55 15.96
CA ALA A 75 -14.71 1.77 17.14
C ALA A 75 -15.64 2.99 16.97
N ALA A 76 -15.16 4.06 16.33
CA ALA A 76 -15.99 5.22 15.97
C ALA A 76 -17.07 4.82 14.95
N CYS A 77 -16.70 4.13 13.86
CA CYS A 77 -17.64 3.63 12.85
C CYS A 77 -18.71 2.69 13.46
N ARG A 78 -18.36 1.94 14.51
CA ARG A 78 -19.31 1.06 15.19
C ARG A 78 -20.39 1.83 15.96
N LYS A 79 -20.06 3.00 16.52
CA LYS A 79 -20.95 3.83 17.32
C LYS A 79 -21.86 4.72 16.50
N VAL A 80 -21.48 5.01 15.25
CA VAL A 80 -22.20 5.94 14.38
C VAL A 80 -23.12 5.17 13.43
N GLU A 81 -24.43 5.27 13.63
CA GLU A 81 -25.46 4.51 12.89
C GLU A 81 -25.57 4.94 11.43
N SER A 82 -25.25 6.19 11.12
CA SER A 82 -25.29 6.72 9.75
C SER A 82 -24.25 6.07 8.84
N ILE A 83 -23.17 5.46 9.38
CA ILE A 83 -22.16 4.76 8.58
C ILE A 83 -22.77 3.53 7.92
N LYS A 84 -22.74 3.51 6.58
CA LYS A 84 -23.22 2.43 5.72
C LYS A 84 -22.13 1.83 4.85
N HIS A 85 -21.03 2.54 4.66
CA HIS A 85 -19.93 2.08 3.84
C HIS A 85 -18.56 2.40 4.45
N LEU A 86 -17.65 1.40 4.40
CA LEU A 86 -16.27 1.53 4.83
C LEU A 86 -15.35 0.98 3.72
N VAL A 87 -14.49 1.85 3.17
CA VAL A 87 -13.42 1.47 2.24
C VAL A 87 -12.09 1.48 2.99
N VAL A 88 -11.33 0.39 2.90
CA VAL A 88 -10.05 0.24 3.60
C VAL A 88 -8.92 0.03 2.59
N LYS A 89 -7.94 0.92 2.61
CA LYS A 89 -6.68 0.72 1.89
C LYS A 89 -5.82 -0.30 2.63
N SER A 90 -5.55 -1.42 1.98
CA SER A 90 -4.66 -2.49 2.42
C SER A 90 -3.53 -2.71 1.40
N THR A 91 -2.77 -3.78 1.54
CA THR A 91 -1.61 -4.06 0.70
C THR A 91 -1.49 -5.53 0.37
N THR A 92 -0.95 -5.85 -0.81
CA THR A 92 -0.56 -7.21 -1.16
C THR A 92 0.65 -7.70 -0.36
N ALA A 93 1.37 -6.83 0.37
CA ALA A 93 2.51 -7.20 1.20
C ALA A 93 2.17 -8.27 2.25
N LEU A 94 0.91 -8.33 2.68
CA LEU A 94 0.43 -9.33 3.64
C LEU A 94 0.51 -10.79 3.14
N TYR A 95 0.58 -11.00 1.82
CA TYR A 95 0.81 -12.35 1.27
C TYR A 95 2.23 -12.86 1.51
N GLY A 96 3.18 -11.95 1.78
CA GLY A 96 4.59 -12.29 1.87
C GLY A 96 5.25 -12.46 0.51
N ALA A 97 6.41 -13.13 0.51
CA ALA A 97 7.13 -13.58 -0.68
C ALA A 97 8.07 -14.72 -0.29
N SER A 98 7.92 -15.90 -0.92
CA SER A 98 8.73 -17.10 -0.64
C SER A 98 8.86 -18.01 -1.87
N ALA A 99 9.78 -18.96 -1.80
CA ALA A 99 9.98 -19.96 -2.87
C ALA A 99 8.80 -20.93 -3.03
N LYS A 100 7.88 -20.98 -2.08
CA LYS A 100 6.71 -21.89 -2.07
C LYS A 100 5.43 -21.20 -2.52
N ASP A 101 5.50 -19.92 -2.86
CA ASP A 101 4.33 -19.13 -3.21
C ASP A 101 3.78 -19.52 -4.58
N PRO A 102 2.47 -19.35 -4.80
CA PRO A 102 1.86 -19.55 -6.10
C PRO A 102 2.38 -18.53 -7.12
N ALA A 103 2.16 -18.83 -8.40
CA ALA A 103 2.51 -17.91 -9.49
C ALA A 103 1.74 -16.58 -9.39
N PHE A 104 0.50 -16.62 -8.88
CA PHE A 104 -0.38 -15.50 -8.62
C PHE A 104 -1.10 -15.71 -7.28
N PHE A 105 -1.18 -14.66 -6.47
CA PHE A 105 -1.99 -14.66 -5.27
C PHE A 105 -3.41 -14.20 -5.59
N THR A 106 -4.39 -14.95 -5.16
CA THR A 106 -5.80 -14.53 -5.15
C THR A 106 -6.19 -14.07 -3.76
N GLU A 107 -7.32 -13.41 -3.60
CA GLU A 107 -7.84 -12.96 -2.29
C GLU A 107 -8.15 -14.13 -1.35
N SER A 108 -8.43 -15.30 -1.90
CA SER A 108 -8.65 -16.55 -1.15
C SER A 108 -7.37 -17.30 -0.82
N THR A 109 -6.21 -16.89 -1.37
CA THR A 109 -4.93 -17.54 -1.08
C THR A 109 -4.62 -17.36 0.42
N PRO A 110 -4.51 -18.45 1.19
CA PRO A 110 -4.11 -18.35 2.57
C PRO A 110 -2.73 -17.71 2.66
N ALA A 111 -2.52 -16.81 3.60
CA ALA A 111 -1.18 -16.36 3.90
C ALA A 111 -0.35 -17.59 4.32
N GLY A 112 0.58 -18.02 3.50
CA GLY A 112 1.38 -19.23 3.75
C GLY A 112 2.17 -19.14 5.05
N ARG A 113 2.54 -17.93 5.42
CA ARG A 113 3.06 -17.54 6.75
C ARG A 113 2.62 -16.14 7.03
N LEU A 114 1.85 -15.94 8.10
CA LEU A 114 1.48 -14.60 8.55
C LEU A 114 2.73 -13.74 8.74
N PRO A 115 2.74 -12.51 8.24
CA PRO A 115 3.85 -11.59 8.49
C PRO A 115 4.10 -11.44 9.99
N SER A 116 5.36 -11.59 10.41
CA SER A 116 5.72 -11.56 11.84
C SER A 116 6.10 -10.18 12.34
N SER A 117 6.35 -9.25 11.43
CA SER A 117 6.81 -7.89 11.76
C SER A 117 6.58 -6.94 10.58
N GLY A 118 6.84 -5.66 10.79
CA GLY A 118 6.83 -4.67 9.73
C GLY A 118 5.44 -4.24 9.30
N PHE A 119 5.38 -3.54 8.18
CA PHE A 119 4.17 -2.99 7.60
C PHE A 119 3.14 -4.08 7.23
N ALA A 120 3.60 -5.21 6.69
CA ALA A 120 2.72 -6.31 6.33
C ALA A 120 2.01 -6.92 7.56
N LYS A 121 2.71 -7.00 8.72
CA LYS A 121 2.10 -7.44 9.99
C LYS A 121 1.02 -6.46 10.44
N ASP A 122 1.32 -5.15 10.43
CA ASP A 122 0.33 -4.14 10.82
C ASP A 122 -0.91 -4.21 9.92
N SER A 123 -0.70 -4.35 8.61
CA SER A 123 -1.80 -4.47 7.64
C SER A 123 -2.64 -5.73 7.86
N ALA A 124 -2.01 -6.85 8.22
CA ALA A 124 -2.72 -8.09 8.55
C ALA A 124 -3.56 -7.94 9.84
N ASP A 125 -3.02 -7.23 10.84
CA ASP A 125 -3.75 -6.92 12.08
C ASP A 125 -4.94 -6.01 11.79
N VAL A 126 -4.73 -4.94 11.01
CA VAL A 126 -5.82 -4.04 10.57
C VAL A 126 -6.92 -4.81 9.85
N GLU A 127 -6.58 -5.66 8.87
CA GLU A 127 -7.59 -6.47 8.18
C GLU A 127 -8.32 -7.45 9.12
N SER A 128 -7.65 -7.95 10.16
CA SER A 128 -8.30 -8.78 11.17
C SER A 128 -9.37 -8.00 11.95
N TYR A 129 -9.07 -6.75 12.32
CA TYR A 129 -10.04 -5.86 12.95
C TYR A 129 -11.17 -5.47 12.02
N VAL A 130 -10.87 -5.20 10.76
CA VAL A 130 -11.88 -4.91 9.72
C VAL A 130 -12.83 -6.09 9.53
N ARG A 131 -12.33 -7.32 9.45
CA ARG A 131 -13.18 -8.53 9.40
C ARG A 131 -14.05 -8.69 10.65
N THR A 132 -13.53 -8.36 11.82
CA THR A 132 -14.28 -8.39 13.06
C THR A 132 -15.36 -7.31 13.07
N PHE A 133 -15.04 -6.09 12.62
CA PHE A 133 -16.00 -5.01 12.44
C PHE A 133 -17.14 -5.43 11.50
N ALA A 134 -16.84 -5.96 10.33
CA ALA A 134 -17.84 -6.40 9.35
C ALA A 134 -18.83 -7.45 9.91
N ARG A 135 -18.35 -8.34 10.79
CA ARG A 135 -19.23 -9.31 11.48
C ARG A 135 -20.16 -8.67 12.52
N HIS A 136 -19.74 -7.58 13.16
CA HIS A 136 -20.55 -6.87 14.17
C HIS A 136 -21.46 -5.80 13.56
N ARG A 137 -21.17 -5.34 12.36
CA ARG A 137 -21.95 -4.36 11.60
C ARG A 137 -22.26 -4.90 10.20
N PRO A 138 -23.10 -5.96 10.10
CA PRO A 138 -23.45 -6.57 8.80
C PRO A 138 -24.29 -5.63 7.91
N ASP A 139 -24.80 -4.54 8.48
CA ASP A 139 -25.48 -3.45 7.80
C ASP A 139 -24.53 -2.49 7.08
N VAL A 140 -23.23 -2.59 7.33
CA VAL A 140 -22.19 -1.76 6.70
C VAL A 140 -21.49 -2.56 5.58
N SER A 141 -21.51 -2.03 4.37
CA SER A 141 -20.70 -2.59 3.27
C SER A 141 -19.23 -2.28 3.49
N VAL A 142 -18.39 -3.31 3.60
CA VAL A 142 -16.95 -3.15 3.83
C VAL A 142 -16.15 -3.60 2.62
N THR A 143 -15.46 -2.65 1.97
CA THR A 143 -14.58 -2.88 0.81
C THR A 143 -13.13 -2.78 1.25
N THR A 144 -12.34 -3.85 1.11
CA THR A 144 -10.90 -3.85 1.41
C THR A 144 -10.11 -3.97 0.11
N LEU A 145 -9.27 -2.97 -0.19
CA LEU A 145 -8.46 -2.92 -1.39
C LEU A 145 -7.00 -3.23 -1.06
N ARG A 146 -6.49 -4.38 -1.53
CA ARG A 146 -5.10 -4.81 -1.37
C ARG A 146 -4.29 -4.32 -2.56
N PHE A 147 -3.67 -3.17 -2.41
CA PHE A 147 -2.86 -2.57 -3.46
C PHE A 147 -1.50 -3.26 -3.61
N ALA A 148 -1.07 -3.46 -4.85
CA ALA A 148 0.32 -3.76 -5.19
C ALA A 148 1.25 -2.59 -4.79
N ASN A 149 2.56 -2.74 -5.05
CA ASN A 149 3.50 -1.65 -4.74
C ASN A 149 3.14 -0.39 -5.54
N VAL A 150 2.87 0.70 -4.84
CA VAL A 150 2.48 1.97 -5.45
C VAL A 150 3.70 2.69 -5.96
N LEU A 151 3.65 3.12 -7.20
CA LEU A 151 4.66 3.98 -7.83
C LEU A 151 3.98 5.17 -8.51
N GLY A 152 4.73 6.23 -8.67
CA GLY A 152 4.32 7.45 -9.36
C GLY A 152 5.27 8.59 -9.05
N PRO A 153 5.14 9.73 -9.73
CA PRO A 153 6.02 10.90 -9.56
C PRO A 153 6.08 11.43 -8.12
N ARG A 154 4.99 11.33 -7.37
CA ARG A 154 4.85 11.90 -6.02
C ARG A 154 5.02 10.88 -4.89
N VAL A 155 5.13 9.59 -5.23
CA VAL A 155 5.21 8.52 -4.23
C VAL A 155 6.64 8.36 -3.71
N THR A 156 6.81 8.45 -2.39
CA THR A 156 8.08 8.17 -1.72
C THR A 156 7.90 7.04 -0.72
N THR A 157 8.58 5.93 -0.97
CA THR A 157 8.60 4.73 -0.12
C THR A 157 10.01 4.15 -0.09
N THR A 158 10.27 3.20 0.79
CA THR A 158 11.56 2.49 0.80
C THR A 158 11.83 1.78 -0.54
N LEU A 159 10.80 1.32 -1.24
CA LEU A 159 10.97 0.67 -2.55
C LEU A 159 11.29 1.68 -3.66
N THR A 160 10.67 2.87 -3.66
CA THR A 160 11.04 3.93 -4.61
C THR A 160 12.47 4.40 -4.38
N ASN A 161 12.89 4.56 -3.11
CA ASN A 161 14.28 4.90 -2.78
C ASN A 161 15.27 3.83 -3.27
N TYR A 162 14.90 2.55 -3.20
CA TYR A 162 15.70 1.48 -3.80
C TYR A 162 15.85 1.65 -5.31
N PHE A 163 14.78 1.98 -6.05
CA PHE A 163 14.83 2.20 -7.50
C PHE A 163 15.57 3.48 -7.90
N GLU A 164 15.73 4.43 -7.02
CA GLU A 164 16.52 5.65 -7.25
C GLU A 164 18.04 5.43 -7.12
N LEU A 165 18.47 4.30 -6.58
CA LEU A 165 19.89 3.98 -6.46
C LEU A 165 20.59 3.97 -7.84
N PRO A 166 21.85 4.39 -7.92
CA PRO A 166 22.61 4.33 -9.18
C PRO A 166 22.92 2.90 -9.62
N VAL A 167 23.07 1.98 -8.67
CA VAL A 167 23.29 0.54 -8.87
C VAL A 167 22.33 -0.21 -7.95
N TRP A 168 21.57 -1.13 -8.53
CA TRP A 168 20.59 -1.90 -7.74
C TRP A 168 21.21 -3.16 -7.16
N PRO A 169 21.17 -3.36 -5.84
CA PRO A 169 21.56 -4.65 -5.27
C PRO A 169 20.53 -5.72 -5.65
N GLY A 170 20.99 -6.80 -6.25
CA GLY A 170 20.18 -7.96 -6.61
C GLY A 170 20.72 -9.25 -6.02
N ILE A 171 20.00 -10.34 -6.14
CA ILE A 171 20.37 -11.67 -5.62
C ILE A 171 20.77 -12.57 -6.78
N LEU A 172 21.94 -13.16 -6.70
CA LEU A 172 22.44 -14.09 -7.73
C LEU A 172 21.49 -15.30 -7.85
N GLY A 173 21.12 -15.61 -9.09
CA GLY A 173 20.17 -16.69 -9.38
C GLY A 173 18.69 -16.32 -9.29
N TYR A 174 18.36 -15.06 -8.98
CA TYR A 174 16.98 -14.59 -8.87
C TYR A 174 16.71 -13.40 -9.79
N ASP A 175 15.53 -13.40 -10.40
CA ASP A 175 14.96 -12.27 -11.15
C ASP A 175 13.46 -12.15 -10.81
N PRO A 176 13.13 -11.51 -9.65
CA PRO A 176 11.78 -11.52 -9.10
C PRO A 176 10.79 -10.79 -10.01
N ARG A 177 9.58 -11.33 -10.13
CA ARG A 177 8.46 -10.66 -10.78
C ARG A 177 7.83 -9.65 -9.84
N LEU A 178 7.76 -8.41 -10.28
CA LEU A 178 7.22 -7.28 -9.55
C LEU A 178 5.95 -6.78 -10.24
N GLN A 179 4.98 -6.39 -9.45
CA GLN A 179 3.74 -5.80 -9.93
C GLN A 179 3.54 -4.47 -9.21
N PHE A 180 3.07 -3.48 -9.96
CA PHE A 180 2.90 -2.11 -9.50
C PHE A 180 1.49 -1.62 -9.75
N ILE A 181 1.12 -0.57 -9.04
CA ILE A 181 -0.09 0.23 -9.29
C ILE A 181 0.31 1.71 -9.35
N HIS A 182 -0.21 2.44 -10.31
CA HIS A 182 0.02 3.86 -10.42
C HIS A 182 -0.70 4.63 -9.32
N GLU A 183 -0.11 5.74 -8.83
CA GLU A 183 -0.72 6.55 -7.77
C GLU A 183 -2.10 7.07 -8.14
N GLU A 184 -2.33 7.41 -9.41
CA GLU A 184 -3.64 7.84 -9.90
C GLU A 184 -4.66 6.69 -9.91
N ASP A 185 -4.25 5.49 -10.33
CA ASP A 185 -5.11 4.31 -10.33
C ASP A 185 -5.48 3.89 -8.90
N LEU A 186 -4.56 4.08 -7.92
CA LEU A 186 -4.88 3.88 -6.51
C LEU A 186 -5.98 4.83 -6.04
N VAL A 187 -5.86 6.13 -6.37
CA VAL A 187 -6.87 7.15 -6.01
C VAL A 187 -8.19 6.83 -6.69
N ASN A 188 -8.17 6.47 -7.98
CA ASN A 188 -9.36 6.11 -8.74
C ASN A 188 -10.06 4.88 -8.15
N ALA A 189 -9.32 3.85 -7.74
CA ALA A 189 -9.89 2.67 -7.09
C ALA A 189 -10.56 3.00 -5.74
N LEU A 190 -9.93 3.85 -4.91
CA LEU A 190 -10.52 4.32 -3.66
C LEU A 190 -11.79 5.15 -3.92
N HIS A 191 -11.72 6.08 -4.86
CA HIS A 191 -12.84 6.94 -5.23
C HIS A 191 -14.02 6.14 -5.77
N GLN A 192 -13.78 5.24 -6.73
CA GLN A 192 -14.81 4.38 -7.30
C GLN A 192 -15.45 3.49 -6.24
N SER A 193 -14.65 2.91 -5.33
CA SER A 193 -15.16 2.08 -4.23
C SER A 193 -15.95 2.89 -3.21
N ALA A 194 -15.61 4.17 -2.99
CA ALA A 194 -16.37 5.04 -2.09
C ALA A 194 -17.77 5.38 -2.64
N LEU A 195 -17.89 5.50 -3.97
CA LEU A 195 -19.16 5.80 -4.64
C LEU A 195 -20.03 4.57 -4.87
N ASN A 196 -19.41 3.40 -5.07
CA ASN A 196 -20.10 2.15 -5.42
C ASN A 196 -19.76 1.08 -4.36
N PRO A 197 -20.59 0.95 -3.32
CA PRO A 197 -20.36 0.01 -2.24
C PRO A 197 -20.42 -1.45 -2.71
N VAL A 198 -19.30 -2.16 -2.64
CA VAL A 198 -19.21 -3.61 -2.89
C VAL A 198 -18.46 -4.25 -1.74
N ALA A 199 -19.15 -5.07 -0.95
CA ALA A 199 -18.54 -5.77 0.16
C ALA A 199 -17.56 -6.85 -0.31
N GLY A 200 -16.35 -6.86 0.28
CA GLY A 200 -15.36 -7.88 -0.02
C GLY A 200 -13.92 -7.38 0.04
N THR A 201 -13.01 -8.30 -0.25
CA THR A 201 -11.57 -8.00 -0.39
C THR A 201 -11.19 -8.14 -1.86
N PHE A 202 -10.36 -7.22 -2.36
CA PHE A 202 -9.97 -7.13 -3.76
C PHE A 202 -8.49 -6.81 -3.90
N ASN A 203 -7.80 -7.57 -4.73
CA ASN A 203 -6.45 -7.25 -5.16
C ASN A 203 -6.49 -6.17 -6.24
N VAL A 204 -5.69 -5.14 -6.10
CA VAL A 204 -5.63 -4.00 -7.03
C VAL A 204 -4.20 -3.77 -7.47
N ALA A 205 -3.94 -3.92 -8.77
CA ALA A 205 -2.62 -3.76 -9.38
C ALA A 205 -2.76 -3.37 -10.85
N GLY A 206 -1.75 -2.72 -11.41
CA GLY A 206 -1.62 -2.52 -12.84
C GLY A 206 -1.53 -3.85 -13.57
N GLU A 207 -2.03 -3.91 -14.78
CA GLU A 207 -2.02 -5.12 -15.60
C GLU A 207 -0.60 -5.61 -15.88
N GLY A 208 -0.42 -6.93 -15.89
CA GLY A 208 0.87 -7.58 -16.11
C GLY A 208 1.82 -7.50 -14.92
N ALA A 209 3.04 -7.93 -15.13
CA ALA A 209 4.15 -7.87 -14.17
C ALA A 209 5.47 -7.73 -14.94
N ALA A 210 6.50 -7.20 -14.30
CA ALA A 210 7.83 -7.08 -14.88
C ALA A 210 8.87 -7.73 -13.95
N THR A 211 9.93 -8.34 -14.52
CA THR A 211 11.05 -8.81 -13.70
C THR A 211 11.93 -7.62 -13.26
N LEU A 212 12.70 -7.82 -12.20
CA LEU A 212 13.68 -6.82 -11.76
C LEU A 212 14.66 -6.45 -12.89
N GLY A 213 15.06 -7.45 -13.69
CA GLY A 213 15.92 -7.24 -14.85
C GLY A 213 15.28 -6.39 -15.94
N GLN A 214 13.97 -6.57 -16.18
CA GLN A 214 13.22 -5.75 -17.16
C GLN A 214 13.10 -4.29 -16.69
N VAL A 215 12.71 -4.07 -15.45
CA VAL A 215 12.60 -2.69 -14.91
C VAL A 215 13.98 -2.01 -14.81
N ALA A 216 15.05 -2.77 -14.56
CA ALA A 216 16.41 -2.24 -14.56
C ALA A 216 16.83 -1.73 -15.96
N LYS A 217 16.48 -2.47 -17.01
CA LYS A 217 16.70 -2.03 -18.40
C LYS A 217 15.93 -0.74 -18.73
N ILE A 218 14.66 -0.66 -18.29
CA ILE A 218 13.84 0.55 -18.46
C ILE A 218 14.47 1.75 -17.76
N ALA A 219 14.98 1.55 -16.55
CA ALA A 219 15.60 2.60 -15.74
C ALA A 219 17.04 2.96 -16.17
N GLY A 220 17.66 2.16 -17.06
CA GLY A 220 19.07 2.30 -17.39
C GLY A 220 19.98 2.03 -16.19
N ARG A 221 19.61 1.11 -15.28
CA ARG A 221 20.35 0.81 -14.05
C ARG A 221 21.03 -0.55 -14.10
N PRO A 222 22.33 -0.64 -13.74
CA PRO A 222 22.98 -1.93 -13.55
C PRO A 222 22.50 -2.59 -12.26
N ILE A 223 22.47 -3.95 -12.29
CA ILE A 223 22.17 -4.75 -11.10
C ILE A 223 23.47 -5.41 -10.62
N ALA A 224 23.92 -5.06 -9.42
CA ALA A 224 25.01 -5.75 -8.73
C ALA A 224 24.43 -6.98 -8.00
N LYS A 225 24.71 -8.18 -8.52
CA LYS A 225 24.17 -9.44 -7.98
C LYS A 225 25.10 -10.01 -6.90
N PHE A 226 24.55 -10.23 -5.71
CA PHE A 226 25.25 -10.81 -4.56
C PHE A 226 24.75 -12.24 -4.28
N PRO A 227 25.61 -13.13 -3.79
CA PRO A 227 25.18 -14.43 -3.27
C PRO A 227 24.09 -14.26 -2.19
N PRO A 228 23.10 -15.16 -2.11
CA PRO A 228 21.98 -15.03 -1.16
C PRO A 228 22.43 -14.86 0.31
N GLN A 229 23.54 -15.51 0.69
CA GLN A 229 24.11 -15.42 2.05
C GLN A 229 24.65 -14.03 2.39
N LEU A 230 25.17 -13.31 1.40
CA LEU A 230 25.75 -11.98 1.58
C LEU A 230 24.74 -10.85 1.39
N PHE A 231 23.57 -11.12 0.81
CA PHE A 231 22.60 -10.08 0.48
C PHE A 231 22.06 -9.37 1.73
N SER A 232 21.85 -10.09 2.82
CA SER A 232 21.45 -9.48 4.10
C SER A 232 22.55 -8.59 4.71
N SER A 233 23.81 -8.97 4.55
CA SER A 233 24.95 -8.17 5.01
C SER A 233 25.12 -6.91 4.16
N THR A 234 24.88 -6.99 2.86
CA THR A 234 24.85 -5.83 1.95
C THR A 234 23.80 -4.81 2.36
N ASN A 235 22.58 -5.27 2.72
CA ASN A 235 21.55 -4.39 3.25
C ASN A 235 22.00 -3.66 4.54
N GLY A 236 22.71 -4.37 5.44
CA GLY A 236 23.28 -3.77 6.65
C GLY A 236 24.31 -2.68 6.34
N LEU A 237 25.11 -2.83 5.29
CA LEU A 237 26.05 -1.82 4.82
C LEU A 237 25.30 -0.60 4.22
N LEU A 238 24.33 -0.83 3.33
CA LEU A 238 23.52 0.23 2.73
C LEU A 238 22.78 1.04 3.80
N LYS A 239 22.24 0.38 4.82
CA LYS A 239 21.64 1.02 5.98
C LYS A 239 22.63 1.87 6.76
N ARG A 240 23.83 1.36 7.05
CA ARG A 240 24.88 2.13 7.75
C ARG A 240 25.34 3.35 6.97
N MET A 241 25.31 3.28 5.64
CA MET A 241 25.61 4.41 4.76
C MET A 241 24.43 5.39 4.61
N GLY A 242 23.28 5.12 5.26
CA GLY A 242 22.07 5.96 5.16
C GLY A 242 21.40 5.93 3.78
N ILE A 243 21.71 4.95 2.93
CA ILE A 243 21.27 4.91 1.55
C ILE A 243 19.86 4.30 1.44
N VAL A 244 19.67 3.07 1.95
CA VAL A 244 18.38 2.36 1.96
C VAL A 244 18.35 1.41 3.15
N ASP A 245 17.22 1.35 3.86
CA ASP A 245 16.94 0.37 4.92
C ASP A 245 15.80 -0.55 4.47
N LEU A 246 16.14 -1.62 3.77
CA LEU A 246 15.17 -2.62 3.32
C LEU A 246 14.74 -3.53 4.47
N SER A 247 13.44 -3.60 4.72
CA SER A 247 12.88 -4.56 5.66
C SER A 247 13.05 -6.00 5.17
N ARG A 248 12.89 -6.98 6.07
CA ARG A 248 12.93 -8.41 5.68
C ARG A 248 11.89 -8.75 4.62
N GLU A 249 10.73 -8.11 4.64
CA GLU A 249 9.67 -8.29 3.66
C GLU A 249 10.09 -7.78 2.28
N GLN A 250 10.75 -6.62 2.23
CA GLN A 250 11.27 -6.05 0.99
C GLN A 250 12.42 -6.87 0.42
N LEU A 251 13.31 -7.39 1.27
CA LEU A 251 14.35 -8.34 0.85
C LEU A 251 13.74 -9.62 0.28
N SER A 252 12.68 -10.14 0.89
CA SER A 252 11.95 -11.31 0.36
C SER A 252 11.26 -10.99 -0.96
N LEU A 253 10.66 -9.81 -1.10
CA LEU A 253 10.08 -9.35 -2.36
C LEU A 253 11.13 -9.25 -3.47
N LEU A 254 12.31 -8.67 -3.18
CA LEU A 254 13.42 -8.57 -4.14
C LEU A 254 14.09 -9.91 -4.46
N LYS A 255 13.75 -10.96 -3.73
CA LYS A 255 14.22 -12.33 -3.99
C LYS A 255 13.21 -13.15 -4.76
N TYR A 256 11.97 -13.18 -4.32
CA TYR A 256 10.96 -14.12 -4.83
C TYR A 256 9.89 -13.45 -5.70
N GLY A 257 9.75 -12.12 -5.59
CA GLY A 257 8.69 -11.38 -6.26
C GLY A 257 7.32 -11.56 -5.58
N ARG A 258 6.32 -10.91 -6.14
CA ARG A 258 4.91 -11.10 -5.80
C ARG A 258 4.05 -10.55 -6.91
N VAL A 259 3.11 -11.37 -7.38
CA VAL A 259 2.12 -11.00 -8.39
C VAL A 259 0.74 -11.46 -7.90
N VAL A 260 -0.27 -10.62 -8.06
CA VAL A 260 -1.64 -10.91 -7.65
C VAL A 260 -2.57 -11.02 -8.85
N ASP A 261 -3.60 -11.84 -8.72
CA ASP A 261 -4.74 -11.87 -9.62
C ASP A 261 -5.68 -10.71 -9.27
N THR A 262 -6.11 -9.95 -10.28
CA THR A 262 -6.98 -8.78 -10.15
C THR A 262 -8.37 -8.99 -10.77
N SER A 263 -8.68 -10.22 -11.21
CA SER A 263 -9.96 -10.55 -11.89
C SER A 263 -11.14 -10.13 -11.04
N ARG A 264 -11.08 -10.38 -9.74
CA ARG A 264 -12.16 -10.03 -8.81
C ARG A 264 -12.43 -8.51 -8.74
N ALA A 265 -11.40 -7.67 -8.77
CA ALA A 265 -11.57 -6.21 -8.82
C ALA A 265 -12.21 -5.78 -10.14
N ARG A 266 -11.80 -6.36 -11.26
CA ARG A 266 -12.39 -6.10 -12.57
C ARG A 266 -13.85 -6.53 -12.63
N ASP A 267 -14.15 -7.76 -12.20
CA ASP A 267 -15.46 -8.38 -12.42
C ASP A 267 -16.53 -7.88 -11.44
N LEU A 268 -16.16 -7.51 -10.21
CA LEU A 268 -17.12 -7.10 -9.16
C LEU A 268 -17.07 -5.60 -8.85
N LEU A 269 -15.91 -4.96 -8.91
CA LEU A 269 -15.79 -3.50 -8.73
C LEU A 269 -15.90 -2.75 -10.05
N ASN A 270 -15.87 -3.44 -11.20
CA ASN A 270 -15.70 -2.83 -12.53
C ASN A 270 -14.48 -1.92 -12.60
N PHE A 271 -13.42 -2.26 -11.84
CA PHE A 271 -12.20 -1.47 -11.79
C PHE A 271 -11.17 -2.03 -12.75
N VAL A 272 -10.76 -1.20 -13.70
CA VAL A 272 -9.66 -1.47 -14.64
C VAL A 272 -8.64 -0.35 -14.47
N PRO A 273 -7.39 -0.66 -14.10
CA PRO A 273 -6.35 0.35 -14.00
C PRO A 273 -6.04 0.94 -15.39
N THR A 274 -5.74 2.23 -15.45
CA THR A 274 -5.37 2.93 -16.69
C THR A 274 -3.92 2.68 -17.08
N HIS A 275 -3.07 2.34 -16.10
CA HIS A 275 -1.66 2.07 -16.32
C HIS A 275 -1.35 0.57 -16.09
N SER A 276 -0.65 -0.05 -17.05
CA SER A 276 -0.03 -1.36 -16.81
C SER A 276 1.09 -1.24 -15.76
N SER A 277 1.52 -2.37 -15.18
CA SER A 277 2.69 -2.38 -14.28
C SER A 277 3.95 -1.82 -14.95
N ILE A 278 4.14 -2.08 -16.24
CA ILE A 278 5.29 -1.57 -16.99
C ILE A 278 5.16 -0.07 -17.23
N ASP A 279 3.98 0.44 -17.60
CA ASP A 279 3.79 1.88 -17.85
C ASP A 279 3.85 2.68 -16.55
N THR A 280 3.34 2.12 -15.45
CA THR A 280 3.53 2.66 -14.10
C THR A 280 5.02 2.83 -13.78
N PHE A 281 5.81 1.79 -14.04
CA PHE A 281 7.26 1.88 -13.79
C PHE A 281 7.95 2.88 -14.72
N LYS A 282 7.60 2.94 -16.01
CA LYS A 282 8.14 3.93 -16.96
C LYS A 282 7.86 5.38 -16.53
N ASN A 283 6.61 5.65 -16.09
CA ASN A 283 6.21 6.97 -15.59
C ASN A 283 7.02 7.35 -14.35
N PHE A 284 7.15 6.45 -13.38
CA PHE A 284 8.01 6.63 -12.21
C PHE A 284 9.48 6.88 -12.62
N ALA A 285 10.04 6.05 -13.50
CA ALA A 285 11.44 6.13 -13.89
C ALA A 285 11.74 7.46 -14.60
N SER A 286 10.88 7.89 -15.52
CA SER A 286 11.07 9.15 -16.26
C SER A 286 11.01 10.39 -15.37
N SER A 287 10.24 10.34 -14.27
CA SER A 287 10.06 11.48 -13.36
C SER A 287 11.05 11.52 -12.20
N ARG A 288 11.54 10.34 -11.74
CA ARG A 288 12.31 10.22 -10.49
C ARG A 288 13.75 9.69 -10.68
N ILE A 289 14.00 8.90 -11.71
CA ILE A 289 15.31 8.29 -11.92
C ILE A 289 16.15 9.18 -12.84
N ARG A 290 17.14 9.85 -12.28
CA ARG A 290 18.07 10.67 -13.08
C ARG A 290 18.95 9.77 -13.95
N PRO A 291 19.22 10.13 -15.23
CA PRO A 291 20.17 9.41 -16.07
C PRO A 291 21.53 9.28 -15.37
N LEU A 292 22.16 8.12 -15.50
CA LEU A 292 23.58 8.01 -15.13
C LEU A 292 24.36 8.89 -16.11
N VAL A 293 25.01 9.93 -15.62
CA VAL A 293 25.93 10.72 -16.43
C VAL A 293 27.02 9.76 -16.88
N SER A 294 27.16 9.56 -18.20
CA SER A 294 28.30 8.85 -18.77
C SER A 294 29.57 9.62 -18.41
N LEU A 295 30.37 9.04 -17.50
CA LEU A 295 31.73 9.52 -17.22
C LEU A 295 32.62 9.27 -18.43
#